data_b2ed217e0dde449af5f163e74e35c02f
#
_entry.id   b2ed217e0dde449af5f163e74e35c02f
#
_cell.length_a   1.000
_cell.length_b   1.000
_cell.length_c   1.000
_cell.angle_alpha   90.00
_cell.angle_beta   90.00
_cell.angle_gamma   90.00
#
_symmetry.space_group_name_H-M   'P 1'
#
loop_
_entity.id
_entity.type
_entity.pdbx_description
1 polymer ?
#
loop_
_entity_poly.entity_id
_entity_poly.type
_entity_poly.pdbx_seq_one_letter_code
_entity_poly.pdbx_strand_id
1 'polypeptide(L)'
;MADHPSTAFKRELDQLVGDRWLPVVTLKRQEYLVRPGEVRPYLYYVAEGALRVLVENEDEVLTIRFGYPGSFISTLDSFLRGGPSDYGIQALKKARVLPLARSTFLTAVDRSPRLAQLWQAAPAHLVLPQPERETDILSP
;
A
#
# COMPACT_ATOMS: atom_id res chain seq x y z
N MET A 1 -3.62 -23.15 -13.50
CA MET A 1 -4.41 -22.00 -13.05
C MET A 1 -3.52 -20.77 -12.97
N ALA A 2 -3.98 -19.65 -13.48
CA ALA A 2 -3.20 -18.44 -13.45
C ALA A 2 -3.12 -17.89 -12.02
N ASP A 3 -1.96 -17.39 -11.64
CA ASP A 3 -1.80 -16.74 -10.35
C ASP A 3 -2.61 -15.46 -10.29
N HIS A 4 -3.05 -15.11 -9.09
CA HIS A 4 -3.62 -13.79 -8.83
C HIS A 4 -2.58 -12.72 -9.23
N PRO A 5 -2.98 -11.60 -9.87
CA PRO A 5 -2.04 -10.58 -10.30
C PRO A 5 -1.13 -10.05 -9.18
N SER A 6 -1.63 -9.93 -7.95
CA SER A 6 -0.80 -9.49 -6.84
C SER A 6 0.26 -10.53 -6.48
N THR A 7 0.00 -11.82 -6.68
CA THR A 7 0.97 -12.90 -6.47
C THR A 7 2.10 -12.80 -7.49
N ALA A 8 1.75 -12.61 -8.76
CA ALA A 8 2.76 -12.45 -9.82
C ALA A 8 3.60 -11.19 -9.58
N PHE A 9 2.98 -10.11 -9.18
CA PHE A 9 3.65 -8.87 -8.86
C PHE A 9 4.63 -9.07 -7.69
N LYS A 10 4.18 -9.71 -6.61
CA LYS A 10 5.03 -9.96 -5.43
C LYS A 10 6.23 -10.82 -5.79
N ARG A 11 6.02 -11.84 -6.60
CA ARG A 11 7.09 -12.75 -7.03
C ARG A 11 8.16 -12.01 -7.82
N GLU A 12 7.74 -11.21 -8.80
CA GLU A 12 8.67 -10.43 -9.61
C GLU A 12 9.41 -9.41 -8.76
N LEU A 13 8.70 -8.73 -7.87
CA LEU A 13 9.29 -7.75 -6.98
C LEU A 13 10.33 -8.38 -6.06
N ASP A 14 10.04 -9.55 -5.49
CA ASP A 14 10.97 -10.25 -4.62
C ASP A 14 12.27 -10.61 -5.32
N GLN A 15 12.21 -11.00 -6.59
CA GLN A 15 13.40 -11.32 -7.37
C GLN A 15 14.28 -10.08 -7.57
N LEU A 16 13.68 -8.91 -7.67
CA LEU A 16 14.40 -7.68 -7.95
C LEU A 16 14.94 -7.01 -6.69
N VAL A 17 14.19 -7.06 -5.59
CA VAL A 17 14.58 -6.36 -4.37
C VAL A 17 15.32 -7.27 -3.39
N GLY A 18 15.11 -8.59 -3.45
CA GLY A 18 15.80 -9.53 -2.58
C GLY A 18 15.59 -9.21 -1.12
N ASP A 19 16.68 -8.96 -0.41
CA ASP A 19 16.68 -8.69 1.03
C ASP A 19 16.50 -7.21 1.38
N ARG A 20 16.12 -6.38 0.40
CA ARG A 20 15.92 -4.94 0.66
C ARG A 20 14.57 -4.62 1.29
N TRP A 21 13.70 -5.61 1.45
CA TRP A 21 12.51 -5.41 2.26
C TRP A 21 12.91 -4.97 3.65
N LEU A 22 12.21 -3.98 4.19
CA LEU A 22 12.47 -3.53 5.56
C LEU A 22 11.91 -4.55 6.55
N PRO A 23 12.34 -4.49 7.83
CA PRO A 23 11.86 -5.42 8.83
C PRO A 23 10.34 -5.41 8.95
N VAL A 24 9.76 -6.58 9.18
CA VAL A 24 8.32 -6.73 9.35
C VAL A 24 7.81 -5.83 10.47
N VAL A 25 6.69 -5.17 10.21
CA VAL A 25 5.98 -4.38 11.22
C VAL A 25 4.78 -5.16 11.69
N THR A 26 4.70 -5.40 13.00
CA THR A 26 3.57 -6.07 13.61
C THR A 26 2.68 -5.02 14.26
N LEU A 27 1.39 -5.07 13.95
CA LEU A 27 0.41 -4.11 14.43
C LEU A 27 -0.63 -4.82 15.29
N LYS A 28 -0.99 -4.18 16.37
CA LYS A 28 -2.14 -4.61 17.18
C LYS A 28 -3.42 -4.11 16.54
N ARG A 29 -4.53 -4.73 16.92
CA ARG A 29 -5.86 -4.26 16.49
C ARG A 29 -5.99 -2.77 16.79
N GLN A 30 -6.47 -2.01 15.79
CA GLN A 30 -6.70 -0.57 15.84
C GLN A 30 -5.45 0.29 15.88
N GLU A 31 -4.27 -0.31 15.88
CA GLU A 31 -3.02 0.43 15.80
C GLU A 31 -2.84 1.02 14.41
N TYR A 32 -2.32 2.25 14.34
CA TYR A 32 -2.05 2.92 13.07
C TYR A 32 -0.68 2.55 12.54
N LEU A 33 -0.62 2.16 11.27
CA LEU A 33 0.63 2.02 10.53
C LEU A 33 1.07 3.40 10.04
N VAL A 34 0.11 4.19 9.56
CA VAL A 34 0.32 5.56 9.10
C VAL A 34 -0.84 6.38 9.63
N ARG A 35 -0.52 7.50 10.29
CA ARG A 35 -1.55 8.46 10.70
C ARG A 35 -1.68 9.54 9.65
N PRO A 36 -2.89 10.10 9.44
CA PRO A 36 -3.01 11.25 8.54
C PRO A 36 -2.03 12.36 8.95
N GLY A 37 -1.39 12.96 7.97
CA GLY A 37 -0.39 14.01 8.18
C GLY A 37 1.04 13.52 8.24
N GLU A 38 1.26 12.22 8.38
CA GLU A 38 2.61 11.67 8.42
C GLU A 38 3.20 11.49 7.02
N VAL A 39 4.53 11.53 6.95
CA VAL A 39 5.27 11.21 5.72
C VAL A 39 5.70 9.75 5.82
N ARG A 40 5.16 8.91 4.96
CA ARG A 40 5.46 7.47 4.95
C ARG A 40 5.55 7.00 3.50
N PRO A 41 6.67 7.25 2.81
CA PRO A 41 6.81 6.90 1.40
C PRO A 41 7.17 5.42 1.22
N TYR A 42 6.30 4.55 1.68
CA TYR A 42 6.51 3.10 1.62
C TYR A 42 5.37 2.42 0.91
N LEU A 43 5.69 1.33 0.22
CA LEU A 43 4.72 0.36 -0.24
C LEU A 43 4.70 -0.77 0.78
N TYR A 44 3.52 -1.16 1.24
CA TYR A 44 3.38 -2.19 2.26
C TYR A 44 2.75 -3.44 1.67
N TYR A 45 3.38 -4.58 1.90
CA TYR A 45 2.79 -5.87 1.57
C TYR A 45 2.14 -6.44 2.82
N VAL A 46 0.86 -6.80 2.73
CA VAL A 46 0.13 -7.37 3.87
C VAL A 46 0.40 -8.87 3.93
N ALA A 47 1.13 -9.31 4.95
CA ALA A 47 1.44 -10.72 5.15
C ALA A 47 0.36 -11.42 5.96
N GLU A 48 -0.19 -10.75 6.97
CA GLU A 48 -1.21 -11.31 7.86
C GLU A 48 -2.16 -10.20 8.29
N GLY A 49 -3.38 -10.58 8.61
CA GLY A 49 -4.37 -9.68 9.22
C GLY A 49 -5.19 -8.90 8.20
N ALA A 50 -5.66 -7.76 8.62
CA ALA A 50 -6.45 -6.87 7.77
C ALA A 50 -6.23 -5.44 8.21
N LEU A 51 -6.16 -4.54 7.22
CA LEU A 51 -5.98 -3.11 7.46
C LEU A 51 -6.98 -2.33 6.62
N ARG A 52 -7.15 -1.07 6.96
CA ARG A 52 -7.93 -0.15 6.13
C ARG A 52 -7.12 1.10 5.83
N VAL A 53 -7.32 1.65 4.65
CA VAL A 53 -6.88 3.00 4.30
C VAL A 53 -8.05 3.91 4.59
N LEU A 54 -7.79 4.98 5.32
CA LEU A 54 -8.85 5.87 5.78
C LEU A 54 -8.48 7.32 5.56
N VAL A 55 -9.49 8.17 5.63
CA VAL A 55 -9.33 9.61 5.67
C VAL A 55 -10.20 10.14 6.82
N GLU A 56 -9.70 11.15 7.52
CA GLU A 56 -10.43 11.82 8.57
C GLU A 56 -11.04 13.10 8.01
N ASN A 57 -12.33 13.29 8.27
CA ASN A 57 -13.06 14.45 7.81
C ASN A 57 -13.91 14.97 8.98
N GLU A 58 -13.48 16.06 9.59
CA GLU A 58 -14.10 16.63 10.79
C GLU A 58 -14.16 15.57 11.90
N ASP A 59 -15.35 15.11 12.24
CA ASP A 59 -15.55 14.12 13.30
C ASP A 59 -15.72 12.71 12.77
N GLU A 60 -15.57 12.50 11.46
CA GLU A 60 -15.79 11.22 10.85
C GLU A 60 -14.52 10.61 10.32
N VAL A 61 -14.44 9.28 10.40
CA VAL A 61 -13.39 8.49 9.76
C VAL A 61 -14.03 7.70 8.63
N LEU A 62 -13.55 7.93 7.41
CA LEU A 62 -14.06 7.26 6.22
C LEU A 62 -13.06 6.23 5.74
N THR A 63 -13.51 4.99 5.60
CA THR A 63 -12.69 3.93 5.04
C THR A 63 -12.76 3.98 3.52
N ILE A 64 -11.59 4.08 2.89
CA ILE A 64 -11.47 4.16 1.44
C ILE A 64 -11.23 2.78 0.84
N ARG A 65 -10.34 2.00 1.48
CA ARG A 65 -9.91 0.70 1.00
C ARG A 65 -9.62 -0.23 2.16
N PHE A 66 -9.68 -1.54 1.87
CA PHE A 66 -9.23 -2.58 2.78
C PHE A 66 -8.04 -3.29 2.17
N GLY A 67 -7.10 -3.73 3.03
CA GLY A 67 -5.97 -4.56 2.65
C GLY A 67 -6.02 -5.88 3.39
N TYR A 68 -5.90 -6.97 2.64
CA TYR A 68 -5.93 -8.34 3.16
C TYR A 68 -4.62 -9.05 2.79
N PRO A 69 -4.32 -10.22 3.38
CA PRO A 69 -3.09 -10.93 3.04
C PRO A 69 -2.94 -11.10 1.52
N GLY A 70 -1.76 -10.76 1.02
CA GLY A 70 -1.46 -10.76 -0.41
C GLY A 70 -1.68 -9.41 -1.07
N SER A 71 -2.28 -8.45 -0.38
CA SER A 71 -2.49 -7.11 -0.93
C SER A 71 -1.28 -6.21 -0.71
N PHE A 72 -1.15 -5.23 -1.60
CA PHE A 72 -0.21 -4.13 -1.42
C PHE A 72 -1.02 -2.88 -1.09
N ILE A 73 -0.60 -2.16 -0.07
CA ILE A 73 -1.28 -0.92 0.31
C ILE A 73 -0.26 0.19 0.51
N SER A 74 -0.70 1.42 0.33
CA SER A 74 0.13 2.59 0.55
C SER A 74 -0.76 3.80 0.75
N THR A 75 -0.17 4.88 1.27
CA THR A 75 -0.79 6.20 1.21
C THR A 75 -0.27 6.85 -0.06
N LEU A 76 -1.13 6.94 -1.07
CA LEU A 76 -0.74 7.27 -2.43
C LEU A 76 -0.01 8.61 -2.54
N ASP A 77 -0.52 9.64 -1.89
CA ASP A 77 0.08 10.97 -1.93
C ASP A 77 1.50 10.97 -1.35
N SER A 78 1.71 10.29 -0.23
CA SER A 78 3.04 10.19 0.36
C SER A 78 3.97 9.30 -0.48
N PHE A 79 3.44 8.20 -1.01
CA PHE A 79 4.22 7.27 -1.81
C PHE A 79 4.69 7.89 -3.12
N LEU A 80 3.81 8.59 -3.83
CA LEU A 80 4.14 9.15 -5.14
C LEU A 80 4.91 10.47 -5.04
N ARG A 81 4.61 11.29 -4.05
CA ARG A 81 5.16 12.64 -3.95
C ARG A 81 6.16 12.83 -2.82
N GLY A 82 6.20 11.89 -1.86
CA GLY A 82 7.08 11.98 -0.72
C GLY A 82 6.66 12.96 0.35
N GLY A 83 5.50 13.61 0.19
CA GLY A 83 4.99 14.56 1.15
C GLY A 83 4.07 13.95 2.20
N PRO A 84 3.49 14.77 3.09
CA PRO A 84 2.53 14.29 4.07
C PRO A 84 1.29 13.71 3.39
N SER A 85 0.70 12.69 4.00
CA SER A 85 -0.49 12.06 3.48
C SER A 85 -1.73 12.56 4.20
N ASP A 86 -2.81 12.80 3.44
CA ASP A 86 -4.13 13.01 4.03
C ASP A 86 -4.77 11.69 4.46
N TYR A 87 -4.19 10.57 4.04
CA TYR A 87 -4.71 9.24 4.34
C TYR A 87 -3.96 8.60 5.49
N GLY A 88 -4.65 7.73 6.21
CA GLY A 88 -4.05 6.87 7.23
C GLY A 88 -4.23 5.41 6.88
N ILE A 89 -3.48 4.57 7.55
CA ILE A 89 -3.61 3.12 7.45
C ILE A 89 -3.70 2.57 8.88
N GLN A 90 -4.77 1.85 9.16
CA GLN A 90 -5.05 1.33 10.50
C GLN A 90 -5.33 -0.15 10.44
N ALA A 91 -4.78 -0.90 11.39
CA ALA A 91 -5.06 -2.33 11.51
C ALA A 91 -6.48 -2.55 12.04
N LEU A 92 -7.21 -3.45 11.38
CA LEU A 92 -8.54 -3.86 11.83
C LEU A 92 -8.47 -5.02 12.81
N LYS A 93 -7.39 -5.79 12.71
CA LYS A 93 -7.06 -6.87 13.65
C LYS A 93 -5.54 -6.99 13.64
N LYS A 94 -4.97 -7.84 14.50
CA LYS A 94 -3.54 -8.05 14.50
C LYS A 94 -3.05 -8.29 13.08
N ALA A 95 -2.04 -7.54 12.65
CA ALA A 95 -1.56 -7.57 11.28
C ALA A 95 -0.04 -7.55 11.24
N ARG A 96 0.50 -8.08 10.15
CA ARG A 96 1.94 -8.04 9.86
C ARG A 96 2.11 -7.55 8.44
N VAL A 97 2.94 -6.53 8.26
CA VAL A 97 3.21 -5.94 6.96
C VAL A 97 4.70 -5.83 6.72
N LEU A 98 5.08 -5.91 5.44
CA LEU A 98 6.46 -5.74 5.01
C LEU A 98 6.56 -4.41 4.27
N PRO A 99 7.32 -3.43 4.82
CA PRO A 99 7.51 -2.17 4.13
C PRO A 99 8.59 -2.26 3.06
N LEU A 100 8.39 -1.57 1.97
CA LEU A 100 9.41 -1.40 0.92
C LEU A 100 9.55 0.08 0.65
N ALA A 101 10.79 0.58 0.72
CA ALA A 101 11.04 2.00 0.48
C ALA A 101 10.69 2.36 -0.96
N ARG A 102 10.14 3.56 -1.13
CA ARG A 102 9.78 4.09 -2.45
C ARG A 102 10.94 4.04 -3.42
N SER A 103 12.12 4.47 -3.00
CA SER A 103 13.31 4.47 -3.85
C SER A 103 13.68 3.07 -4.33
N THR A 104 13.60 2.09 -3.45
CA THR A 104 13.87 0.70 -3.80
C THR A 104 12.85 0.19 -4.82
N PHE A 105 11.57 0.51 -4.61
CA PHE A 105 10.51 0.12 -5.52
C PHE A 105 10.70 0.75 -6.90
N LEU A 106 10.98 2.06 -6.96
CA LEU A 106 11.15 2.76 -8.24
C LEU A 106 12.35 2.23 -9.01
N THR A 107 13.44 1.92 -8.32
CA THR A 107 14.61 1.31 -8.95
C THR A 107 14.25 -0.05 -9.56
N ALA A 108 13.46 -0.85 -8.86
CA ALA A 108 13.03 -2.15 -9.37
C ALA A 108 12.16 -1.99 -10.62
N VAL A 109 11.23 -1.05 -10.60
CA VAL A 109 10.36 -0.79 -11.76
C VAL A 109 11.18 -0.35 -12.96
N ASP A 110 12.19 0.51 -12.76
CA ASP A 110 13.06 0.97 -13.84
C ASP A 110 13.88 -0.16 -14.46
N ARG A 111 14.17 -1.19 -13.67
CA ARG A 111 14.99 -2.32 -14.14
C ARG A 111 14.20 -3.43 -14.79
N SER A 112 12.88 -3.43 -14.64
CA SER A 112 12.06 -4.54 -15.11
C SER A 112 10.83 -4.04 -15.85
N PRO A 113 10.82 -4.14 -17.19
CA PRO A 113 9.61 -3.86 -17.96
C PRO A 113 8.44 -4.76 -17.54
N ARG A 114 8.73 -6.00 -17.13
CA ARG A 114 7.69 -6.90 -16.66
C ARG A 114 7.05 -6.39 -15.37
N LEU A 115 7.86 -5.91 -14.42
CA LEU A 115 7.31 -5.36 -13.19
C LEU A 115 6.46 -4.12 -13.46
N ALA A 116 6.92 -3.25 -14.36
CA ALA A 116 6.17 -2.06 -14.76
C ALA A 116 4.82 -2.43 -15.36
N GLN A 117 4.80 -3.47 -16.21
CA GLN A 117 3.55 -3.96 -16.82
C GLN A 117 2.62 -4.53 -15.77
N LEU A 118 3.14 -5.31 -14.83
CA LEU A 118 2.33 -5.88 -13.76
C LEU A 118 1.78 -4.79 -12.85
N TRP A 119 2.56 -3.77 -12.58
CA TRP A 119 2.13 -2.61 -11.81
C TRP A 119 0.94 -1.90 -12.47
N GLN A 120 1.02 -1.70 -13.77
CA GLN A 120 -0.04 -1.03 -14.52
C GLN A 120 -1.28 -1.93 -14.71
N ALA A 121 -1.05 -3.22 -14.91
CA ALA A 121 -2.12 -4.16 -15.23
C ALA A 121 -2.95 -4.57 -14.01
N ALA A 122 -2.41 -4.41 -12.80
CA ALA A 122 -3.03 -4.92 -11.60
C ALA A 122 -3.41 -3.85 -10.55
N PRO A 123 -3.72 -2.60 -10.94
CA PRO A 123 -4.04 -1.58 -9.94
C PRO A 123 -5.27 -1.92 -9.11
N ALA A 124 -6.18 -2.70 -9.64
CA ALA A 124 -7.38 -3.10 -8.90
C ALA A 124 -7.05 -4.08 -7.77
N HIS A 125 -5.91 -4.76 -7.83
CA HIS A 125 -5.48 -5.73 -6.83
C HIS A 125 -4.45 -5.15 -5.86
N LEU A 126 -3.98 -3.95 -6.17
CA LEU A 126 -3.15 -3.16 -5.30
C LEU A 126 -4.07 -2.19 -4.58
N VAL A 127 -4.07 -2.23 -3.27
CA VAL A 127 -4.93 -1.32 -2.53
C VAL A 127 -4.23 0.04 -2.48
N LEU A 128 -4.02 0.59 -3.68
CA LEU A 128 -3.50 1.95 -3.85
C LEU A 128 -4.67 2.82 -4.26
N PRO A 129 -5.01 3.81 -3.43
CA PRO A 129 -6.09 4.72 -3.79
C PRO A 129 -5.77 5.44 -5.09
N GLN A 130 -6.76 5.52 -5.97
CA GLN A 130 -6.66 6.31 -7.19
C GLN A 130 -7.04 7.74 -6.85
N PRO A 131 -6.18 8.75 -7.05
CA PRO A 131 -6.50 10.11 -6.65
C PRO A 131 -7.83 10.61 -7.18
N GLU A 132 -8.14 10.31 -8.44
CA GLU A 132 -9.39 10.71 -9.05
C GLU A 132 -10.61 10.05 -8.42
N ARG A 133 -10.50 8.73 -8.14
CA ARG A 133 -11.56 7.99 -7.47
C ARG A 133 -11.83 8.50 -6.07
N GLU A 134 -10.77 8.80 -5.35
CA GLU A 134 -10.91 9.29 -3.98
C GLU A 134 -11.54 10.66 -3.96
N THR A 135 -11.20 11.50 -4.93
CA THR A 135 -11.84 12.80 -5.06
C THR A 135 -13.33 12.63 -5.32
N ASP A 136 -13.71 11.70 -6.19
CA ASP A 136 -15.12 11.43 -6.49
C ASP A 136 -15.86 10.90 -5.27
N ILE A 137 -15.23 10.02 -4.49
CA ILE A 137 -15.82 9.44 -3.28
C ILE A 137 -16.02 10.50 -2.21
N LEU A 138 -15.07 11.43 -2.09
CA LEU A 138 -15.08 12.45 -1.05
C LEU A 138 -15.83 13.71 -1.45
N SER A 139 -16.13 13.86 -2.72
CA SER A 139 -16.89 15.01 -3.21
C SER A 139 -18.36 14.89 -2.82
N PRO A 140 -18.94 15.96 -2.31
CA PRO A 140 -20.37 15.95 -1.97
C PRO A 140 -21.27 15.79 -3.17
#